data_6214d4a2092a0f99e3c657d9e7561694
#
_entry.id   6214d4a2092a0f99e3c657d9e7561694
#
_cell.length_a   1.000
_cell.length_b   1.000
_cell.length_c   1.000
_cell.angle_alpha   90.00
_cell.angle_beta   90.00
_cell.angle_gamma   90.00
#
_symmetry.space_group_name_H-M   'P 1'
#
loop_
_entity.id
_entity.type
_entity.pdbx_description
1 polymer ?
#
loop_
_entity_poly.entity_id
_entity_poly.type
_entity_poly.pdbx_seq_one_letter_code
_entity_poly.pdbx_strand_id
1 'polypeptide(L)'
;EQENFDVRTITMGINLLDCATSDLDQLCENIYNKITRLAKNLVKTGEDISKEYGVPIVNKRISITPIALVGGSACKTTDDYVKIAKTLDKCAKELGVNFLGGYSAIVSKGMSKSDELLIRSIPQAMAQTDFICSSVNVGSTKTGINMDAVRLLGEIVKDTAEATKDKGSLGCAKLVVLCNAPDDNPFMAGAFHGVSEADAVVSVGVSGPGVVKYALEQVKGESFEVLCETIKRTAFKITRVGQLVAKEASRRLNVPFGIIDLSLAPTPAIGDSVADILELIGLERAGAPGTTAALALLNDQVKKGGIMASSYVGGLSGAFIPVSEDQGMINAVEAGALTIEKLEAMTCVCSVGLDMIAIPGDTPATTISGIIADEAAIGMVNQKTTAVRIIPVVGMKVGDTVDFGGLLGYAPIMPVNKFSCSDFVNRVGRIPAPIHSFKN
;
A
#
# COMPACT_ATOMS: atom_id res chain seq x y z
N GLU A 1 -22.20 1.59 -17.18
CA GLU A 1 -21.80 0.18 -17.41
C GLU A 1 -20.53 0.04 -18.27
N GLN A 2 -20.03 1.10 -18.90
CA GLN A 2 -18.80 1.07 -19.72
C GLN A 2 -17.56 1.68 -19.04
N GLU A 3 -17.73 2.33 -17.89
CA GLU A 3 -16.66 2.96 -17.15
C GLU A 3 -16.51 2.24 -15.81
N ASN A 4 -15.43 1.48 -15.62
CA ASN A 4 -15.10 0.82 -14.36
C ASN A 4 -14.67 1.86 -13.31
N PHE A 5 -15.63 2.67 -12.86
CA PHE A 5 -15.44 3.60 -11.74
C PHE A 5 -15.88 2.94 -10.45
N ASP A 6 -15.00 2.94 -9.47
CA ASP A 6 -15.35 2.49 -8.12
C ASP A 6 -14.81 3.45 -7.03
N VAL A 7 -15.49 3.44 -5.91
CA VAL A 7 -14.89 3.84 -4.64
C VAL A 7 -14.19 2.61 -4.09
N ARG A 8 -12.86 2.60 -4.21
CA ARG A 8 -12.07 1.43 -3.83
C ARG A 8 -12.21 1.09 -2.36
N THR A 9 -12.31 2.10 -1.49
CA THR A 9 -12.48 1.87 -0.06
C THR A 9 -13.09 3.05 0.66
N ILE A 10 -13.88 2.75 1.70
CA ILE A 10 -14.10 3.65 2.83
C ILE A 10 -13.27 3.10 3.99
N THR A 11 -12.37 3.91 4.54
CA THR A 11 -11.49 3.52 5.63
C THR A 11 -11.74 4.38 6.85
N MET A 12 -12.00 3.72 8.00
CA MET A 12 -12.06 4.41 9.28
C MET A 12 -10.70 4.31 9.98
N GLY A 13 -10.05 5.45 10.18
CA GLY A 13 -8.88 5.57 11.04
C GLY A 13 -9.30 5.68 12.51
N ILE A 14 -8.65 4.92 13.39
CA ILE A 14 -8.97 4.90 14.83
C ILE A 14 -7.70 5.05 15.65
N ASN A 15 -7.65 6.07 16.51
CA ASN A 15 -6.58 6.26 17.46
C ASN A 15 -6.73 5.27 18.62
N LEU A 16 -5.66 4.55 18.96
CA LEU A 16 -5.64 3.56 20.04
C LEU A 16 -4.69 3.93 21.19
N LEU A 17 -4.13 5.14 21.20
CA LEU A 17 -3.19 5.55 22.25
C LEU A 17 -3.80 5.52 23.65
N ASP A 18 -5.07 5.84 23.78
CA ASP A 18 -5.81 5.78 25.04
C ASP A 18 -6.15 4.35 25.51
N CYS A 19 -5.94 3.36 24.65
CA CYS A 19 -6.07 1.95 25.03
C CYS A 19 -4.84 1.41 25.78
N ALA A 20 -3.69 2.11 25.70
CA ALA A 20 -2.42 1.63 26.24
C ALA A 20 -2.48 1.40 27.76
N THR A 21 -1.95 0.26 28.16
CA THR A 21 -1.81 -0.16 29.57
C THR A 21 -0.64 -1.14 29.69
N SER A 22 -0.19 -1.44 30.90
CA SER A 22 0.85 -2.44 31.15
C SER A 22 0.33 -3.88 31.23
N ASP A 23 -0.97 -4.07 31.28
CA ASP A 23 -1.64 -5.37 31.30
C ASP A 23 -2.08 -5.73 29.88
N LEU A 24 -1.59 -6.85 29.35
CA LEU A 24 -1.86 -7.28 27.97
C LEU A 24 -3.32 -7.66 27.74
N ASP A 25 -3.96 -8.31 28.73
CA ASP A 25 -5.37 -8.70 28.60
C ASP A 25 -6.27 -7.48 28.57
N GLN A 26 -6.01 -6.52 29.47
CA GLN A 26 -6.73 -5.26 29.50
C GLN A 26 -6.48 -4.44 28.23
N LEU A 27 -5.26 -4.44 27.69
CA LEU A 27 -4.95 -3.79 26.42
C LEU A 27 -5.79 -4.36 25.27
N CYS A 28 -5.83 -5.69 25.16
CA CYS A 28 -6.63 -6.37 24.13
C CYS A 28 -8.13 -6.06 24.27
N GLU A 29 -8.65 -6.02 25.51
CA GLU A 29 -10.04 -5.66 25.78
C GLU A 29 -10.34 -4.21 25.41
N ASN A 30 -9.47 -3.27 25.79
CA ASN A 30 -9.62 -1.85 25.44
C ASN A 30 -9.66 -1.65 23.93
N ILE A 31 -8.72 -2.29 23.19
CA ILE A 31 -8.65 -2.24 21.71
C ILE A 31 -9.95 -2.80 21.10
N TYR A 32 -10.37 -3.98 21.54
CA TYR A 32 -11.57 -4.63 21.03
C TYR A 32 -12.81 -3.74 21.23
N ASN A 33 -13.01 -3.24 22.45
CA ASN A 33 -14.16 -2.41 22.80
C ASN A 33 -14.17 -1.09 22.00
N LYS A 34 -13.02 -0.44 21.83
CA LYS A 34 -12.94 0.83 21.08
C LYS A 34 -13.22 0.62 19.60
N ILE A 35 -12.59 -0.33 18.96
CA ILE A 35 -12.75 -0.60 17.51
C ILE A 35 -14.19 -1.02 17.22
N THR A 36 -14.74 -2.00 17.94
CA THR A 36 -16.10 -2.50 17.70
C THR A 36 -17.17 -1.45 17.94
N ARG A 37 -16.97 -0.58 18.92
CA ARG A 37 -17.88 0.55 19.19
C ARG A 37 -17.86 1.60 18.08
N LEU A 38 -16.66 2.05 17.65
CA LEU A 38 -16.53 3.14 16.67
C LEU A 38 -16.88 2.70 15.25
N ALA A 39 -16.44 1.51 14.85
CA ALA A 39 -16.64 1.02 13.49
C ALA A 39 -17.92 0.19 13.29
N LYS A 40 -18.79 0.09 14.32
CA LYS A 40 -20.01 -0.73 14.30
C LYS A 40 -20.87 -0.56 13.05
N ASN A 41 -20.98 0.64 12.54
CA ASN A 41 -21.84 0.97 11.41
C ASN A 41 -21.08 1.17 10.09
N LEU A 42 -19.76 0.96 10.06
CA LEU A 42 -18.92 1.28 8.90
C LEU A 42 -19.35 0.50 7.65
N VAL A 43 -19.48 -0.81 7.76
CA VAL A 43 -19.83 -1.68 6.63
C VAL A 43 -21.23 -1.35 6.11
N LYS A 44 -22.22 -1.30 7.02
CA LYS A 44 -23.60 -0.95 6.66
C LYS A 44 -23.69 0.41 5.98
N THR A 45 -23.00 1.41 6.51
CA THR A 45 -22.97 2.76 5.92
C THR A 45 -22.40 2.74 4.51
N GLY A 46 -21.29 2.01 4.27
CA GLY A 46 -20.72 1.85 2.95
C GLY A 46 -21.68 1.17 1.96
N GLU A 47 -22.37 0.13 2.39
CA GLU A 47 -23.35 -0.57 1.55
C GLU A 47 -24.58 0.28 1.23
N ASP A 48 -25.09 1.01 2.22
CA ASP A 48 -26.25 1.90 2.04
C ASP A 48 -25.92 3.03 1.05
N ILE A 49 -24.74 3.67 1.18
CA ILE A 49 -24.28 4.71 0.25
C ILE A 49 -24.08 4.14 -1.16
N SER A 50 -23.47 2.96 -1.26
CA SER A 50 -23.27 2.29 -2.55
C SER A 50 -24.59 2.06 -3.29
N LYS A 51 -25.60 1.55 -2.59
CA LYS A 51 -26.95 1.33 -3.15
C LYS A 51 -27.65 2.62 -3.54
N GLU A 52 -27.58 3.63 -2.67
CA GLU A 52 -28.28 4.90 -2.85
C GLU A 52 -27.69 5.75 -3.99
N TYR A 53 -26.36 5.76 -4.13
CA TYR A 53 -25.67 6.56 -5.16
C TYR A 53 -25.40 5.79 -6.45
N GLY A 54 -25.61 4.46 -6.46
CA GLY A 54 -25.30 3.62 -7.59
C GLY A 54 -23.79 3.52 -7.91
N VAL A 55 -22.94 3.82 -6.92
CA VAL A 55 -21.48 3.77 -7.05
C VAL A 55 -20.95 2.59 -6.22
N PRO A 56 -20.26 1.60 -6.83
CA PRO A 56 -19.68 0.51 -6.07
C PRO A 56 -18.68 1.00 -5.02
N ILE A 57 -18.83 0.54 -3.77
CA ILE A 57 -17.85 0.72 -2.70
C ILE A 57 -17.28 -0.66 -2.38
N VAL A 58 -16.11 -0.93 -2.96
CA VAL A 58 -15.56 -2.30 -3.02
C VAL A 58 -15.11 -2.79 -1.65
N ASN A 59 -14.38 -1.97 -0.91
CA ASN A 59 -13.86 -2.33 0.41
C ASN A 59 -14.33 -1.39 1.51
N LYS A 60 -14.47 -1.92 2.71
CA LYS A 60 -14.61 -1.19 3.97
C LYS A 60 -13.45 -1.62 4.85
N ARG A 61 -12.63 -0.68 5.27
CA ARG A 61 -11.36 -0.95 5.97
C ARG A 61 -11.26 -0.16 7.26
N ILE A 62 -10.40 -0.63 8.13
CA ILE A 62 -9.99 0.07 9.35
C ILE A 62 -8.48 0.27 9.29
N SER A 63 -8.02 1.45 9.71
CA SER A 63 -6.61 1.72 10.00
C SER A 63 -6.49 2.19 11.44
N ILE A 64 -5.44 1.76 12.13
CA ILE A 64 -5.25 2.05 13.55
C ILE A 64 -3.87 2.64 13.82
N THR A 65 -3.71 3.26 14.97
CA THR A 65 -2.39 3.70 15.47
C THR A 65 -1.41 2.52 15.39
N PRO A 66 -0.16 2.74 14.93
CA PRO A 66 0.85 1.68 14.88
C PRO A 66 0.94 0.91 16.19
N ILE A 67 0.71 -0.39 16.13
CA ILE A 67 0.61 -1.25 17.33
C ILE A 67 1.92 -1.31 18.12
N ALA A 68 3.08 -1.09 17.49
CA ALA A 68 4.34 -0.99 18.22
C ALA A 68 4.34 0.13 19.26
N LEU A 69 3.61 1.23 19.03
CA LEU A 69 3.45 2.33 19.98
C LEU A 69 2.48 1.96 21.10
N VAL A 70 1.36 1.35 20.75
CA VAL A 70 0.27 1.02 21.69
C VAL A 70 0.64 -0.14 22.61
N GLY A 71 1.33 -1.17 22.08
CA GLY A 71 1.71 -2.38 22.80
C GLY A 71 2.97 -2.27 23.64
N GLY A 72 3.72 -1.18 23.53
CA GLY A 72 5.09 -1.08 24.09
C GLY A 72 5.22 -1.30 25.59
N SER A 73 4.21 -0.94 26.37
CA SER A 73 4.22 -1.15 27.83
C SER A 73 3.76 -2.55 28.25
N ALA A 74 2.88 -3.17 27.48
CA ALA A 74 2.29 -4.48 27.79
C ALA A 74 3.11 -5.66 27.24
N CYS A 75 3.60 -5.55 26.00
CA CYS A 75 4.25 -6.64 25.30
C CYS A 75 5.72 -6.83 25.72
N LYS A 76 6.08 -8.06 26.06
CA LYS A 76 7.44 -8.46 26.46
C LYS A 76 8.05 -9.49 25.49
N THR A 77 7.21 -10.15 24.72
CA THR A 77 7.57 -11.20 23.77
C THR A 77 6.88 -10.98 22.43
N THR A 78 7.32 -11.69 21.39
CA THR A 78 6.65 -11.74 20.09
C THR A 78 5.24 -12.31 20.18
N ASP A 79 5.01 -13.31 21.05
CA ASP A 79 3.70 -13.92 21.25
C ASP A 79 2.67 -12.96 21.84
N ASP A 80 3.11 -12.01 22.65
CA ASP A 80 2.23 -10.95 23.17
C ASP A 80 1.69 -10.09 22.02
N TYR A 81 2.53 -9.74 21.05
CA TYR A 81 2.10 -9.03 19.86
C TYR A 81 1.19 -9.86 18.97
N VAL A 82 1.45 -11.16 18.81
CA VAL A 82 0.55 -12.07 18.08
C VAL A 82 -0.83 -12.13 18.73
N LYS A 83 -0.92 -12.06 20.05
CA LYS A 83 -2.20 -11.99 20.78
C LYS A 83 -2.97 -10.72 20.42
N ILE A 84 -2.29 -9.56 20.30
CA ILE A 84 -2.92 -8.33 19.83
C ILE A 84 -3.41 -8.51 18.39
N ALA A 85 -2.60 -9.09 17.49
CA ALA A 85 -3.00 -9.35 16.10
C ALA A 85 -4.28 -10.19 16.01
N LYS A 86 -4.40 -11.25 16.85
CA LYS A 86 -5.62 -12.06 16.92
C LYS A 86 -6.83 -11.28 17.43
N THR A 87 -6.63 -10.36 18.37
CA THR A 87 -7.69 -9.48 18.87
C THR A 87 -8.19 -8.57 17.74
N LEU A 88 -7.27 -7.97 16.97
CA LEU A 88 -7.60 -7.15 15.82
C LEU A 88 -8.33 -7.94 14.72
N ASP A 89 -7.88 -9.16 14.44
CA ASP A 89 -8.52 -10.06 13.48
C ASP A 89 -9.95 -10.42 13.89
N LYS A 90 -10.16 -10.66 15.18
CA LYS A 90 -11.50 -10.83 15.74
C LYS A 90 -12.40 -9.62 15.51
N CYS A 91 -11.88 -8.41 15.74
CA CYS A 91 -12.62 -7.18 15.44
C CYS A 91 -13.00 -7.10 13.95
N ALA A 92 -12.05 -7.38 13.05
CA ALA A 92 -12.28 -7.33 11.62
C ALA A 92 -13.36 -8.33 11.17
N LYS A 93 -13.32 -9.55 11.68
CA LYS A 93 -14.33 -10.59 11.41
C LYS A 93 -15.71 -10.19 11.89
N GLU A 94 -15.83 -9.70 13.11
CA GLU A 94 -17.11 -9.32 13.71
C GLU A 94 -17.74 -8.13 13.00
N LEU A 95 -16.93 -7.15 12.63
CA LEU A 95 -17.39 -5.95 11.90
C LEU A 95 -17.65 -6.20 10.41
N GLY A 96 -17.15 -7.31 9.85
CA GLY A 96 -17.26 -7.64 8.44
C GLY A 96 -16.42 -6.75 7.52
N VAL A 97 -15.34 -6.14 8.04
CA VAL A 97 -14.42 -5.34 7.23
C VAL A 97 -13.48 -6.22 6.42
N ASN A 98 -13.03 -5.71 5.29
CA ASN A 98 -12.18 -6.46 4.37
C ASN A 98 -10.71 -6.54 4.84
N PHE A 99 -10.21 -5.46 5.46
CA PHE A 99 -8.85 -5.38 6.00
C PHE A 99 -8.79 -4.45 7.22
N LEU A 100 -7.85 -4.73 8.11
CA LEU A 100 -7.46 -3.89 9.23
C LEU A 100 -5.95 -3.69 9.20
N GLY A 101 -5.51 -2.48 8.88
CA GLY A 101 -4.10 -2.07 8.83
C GLY A 101 -3.67 -1.35 10.10
N GLY A 102 -2.37 -1.40 10.38
CA GLY A 102 -1.77 -0.75 11.55
C GLY A 102 -1.06 -1.71 12.53
N TYR A 103 -0.96 -2.99 12.16
CA TYR A 103 0.01 -3.87 12.81
C TYR A 103 1.42 -3.50 12.37
N SER A 104 1.87 -2.33 12.82
CA SER A 104 2.93 -1.55 12.18
C SER A 104 3.92 -0.99 13.17
N ALA A 105 5.13 -0.68 12.66
CA ALA A 105 6.19 0.01 13.37
C ALA A 105 6.79 1.15 12.51
N ILE A 106 7.19 2.24 13.16
CA ILE A 106 7.85 3.38 12.52
C ILE A 106 9.28 3.44 13.03
N VAL A 107 10.24 3.01 12.22
CA VAL A 107 11.62 2.81 12.61
C VAL A 107 12.62 3.58 11.73
N SER A 108 12.15 4.64 11.07
CA SER A 108 12.94 5.41 10.10
C SER A 108 14.21 6.01 10.70
N LYS A 109 14.24 6.33 11.99
CA LYS A 109 15.39 6.90 12.67
C LYS A 109 16.10 5.91 13.60
N GLY A 110 15.37 5.04 14.24
CA GLY A 110 15.87 4.03 15.16
C GLY A 110 14.77 3.03 15.47
N MET A 111 15.12 1.95 16.10
CA MET A 111 14.22 0.84 16.42
C MET A 111 14.27 0.60 17.94
N SER A 112 13.13 0.75 18.61
CA SER A 112 12.98 0.40 20.01
C SER A 112 12.85 -1.11 20.18
N LYS A 113 12.96 -1.58 21.42
CA LYS A 113 12.71 -3.00 21.73
C LYS A 113 11.27 -3.41 21.36
N SER A 114 10.32 -2.51 21.57
CA SER A 114 8.92 -2.72 21.20
C SER A 114 8.74 -2.89 19.69
N ASP A 115 9.38 -2.02 18.89
CA ASP A 115 9.36 -2.10 17.43
C ASP A 115 9.95 -3.43 16.95
N GLU A 116 11.11 -3.83 17.49
CA GLU A 116 11.77 -5.08 17.13
C GLU A 116 10.90 -6.29 17.45
N LEU A 117 10.28 -6.33 18.62
CA LEU A 117 9.37 -7.42 19.00
C LEU A 117 8.18 -7.53 18.06
N LEU A 118 7.54 -6.39 17.71
CA LEU A 118 6.45 -6.39 16.73
C LEU A 118 6.93 -6.89 15.38
N ILE A 119 8.05 -6.37 14.86
CA ILE A 119 8.58 -6.76 13.54
C ILE A 119 8.87 -8.27 13.51
N ARG A 120 9.51 -8.81 14.55
CA ARG A 120 9.79 -10.24 14.65
C ARG A 120 8.53 -11.11 14.82
N SER A 121 7.42 -10.54 15.26
CA SER A 121 6.15 -11.25 15.39
C SER A 121 5.36 -11.33 14.07
N ILE A 122 5.72 -10.53 13.03
CA ILE A 122 4.97 -10.44 11.76
C ILE A 122 4.75 -11.80 11.10
N PRO A 123 5.74 -12.70 10.95
CA PRO A 123 5.51 -13.99 10.32
C PRO A 123 4.39 -14.79 10.97
N GLN A 124 4.40 -14.88 12.30
CA GLN A 124 3.37 -15.61 13.04
C GLN A 124 2.03 -14.89 13.05
N ALA A 125 2.03 -13.56 13.14
CA ALA A 125 0.81 -12.76 13.05
C ALA A 125 0.12 -12.96 11.70
N MET A 126 0.87 -12.90 10.58
CA MET A 126 0.32 -13.09 9.24
C MET A 126 -0.17 -14.52 8.99
N ALA A 127 0.49 -15.52 9.57
CA ALA A 127 0.08 -16.92 9.45
C ALA A 127 -1.19 -17.24 10.24
N GLN A 128 -1.42 -16.55 11.37
CA GLN A 128 -2.51 -16.84 12.33
C GLN A 128 -3.70 -15.86 12.21
N THR A 129 -3.69 -14.94 11.25
CA THR A 129 -4.77 -13.97 11.01
C THR A 129 -5.13 -13.91 9.54
N ASP A 130 -6.37 -13.53 9.24
CA ASP A 130 -6.88 -13.45 7.87
C ASP A 130 -6.93 -12.00 7.35
N PHE A 131 -7.33 -11.04 8.20
CA PHE A 131 -7.65 -9.65 7.78
C PHE A 131 -6.60 -8.62 8.17
N ILE A 132 -5.59 -9.00 8.95
CA ILE A 132 -4.60 -8.06 9.47
C ILE A 132 -3.53 -7.77 8.44
N CYS A 133 -3.22 -6.48 8.29
CA CYS A 133 -2.13 -6.00 7.44
C CYS A 133 -1.08 -5.28 8.28
N SER A 134 0.17 -5.42 7.86
CA SER A 134 1.34 -4.87 8.55
C SER A 134 2.14 -3.95 7.63
N SER A 135 2.78 -2.97 8.25
CA SER A 135 3.78 -2.14 7.56
C SER A 135 4.90 -1.72 8.49
N VAL A 136 6.08 -1.49 7.90
CA VAL A 136 7.24 -0.98 8.62
C VAL A 136 7.85 0.18 7.82
N ASN A 137 7.90 1.38 8.42
CA ASN A 137 8.51 2.55 7.80
C ASN A 137 9.99 2.64 8.18
N VAL A 138 10.90 2.32 7.24
CA VAL A 138 12.34 2.15 7.49
C VAL A 138 13.18 3.39 7.18
N GLY A 139 12.58 4.41 6.57
CA GLY A 139 13.33 5.59 6.15
C GLY A 139 12.46 6.81 5.91
N SER A 140 13.10 7.94 5.80
CA SER A 140 12.50 9.18 5.36
C SER A 140 13.55 10.14 4.80
N THR A 141 13.09 11.12 4.01
CA THR A 141 13.95 12.20 3.52
C THR A 141 14.65 12.95 4.66
N LYS A 142 14.02 13.04 5.83
CA LYS A 142 14.58 13.76 7.00
C LYS A 142 15.55 12.92 7.83
N THR A 143 15.36 11.60 7.90
CA THR A 143 16.11 10.73 8.81
C THR A 143 17.13 9.83 8.11
N GLY A 144 17.05 9.68 6.80
CA GLY A 144 17.82 8.69 6.06
C GLY A 144 17.16 7.30 6.12
N ILE A 145 17.93 6.26 5.92
CA ILE A 145 17.46 4.86 5.90
C ILE A 145 18.06 4.10 7.07
N ASN A 146 17.22 3.43 7.85
CA ASN A 146 17.63 2.54 8.94
C ASN A 146 18.00 1.16 8.36
N MET A 147 19.29 0.92 8.11
CA MET A 147 19.76 -0.32 7.51
C MET A 147 19.70 -1.52 8.46
N ASP A 148 19.66 -1.31 9.78
CA ASP A 148 19.39 -2.39 10.74
C ASP A 148 17.98 -2.96 10.53
N ALA A 149 16.99 -2.07 10.38
CA ALA A 149 15.62 -2.47 10.09
C ALA A 149 15.48 -3.08 8.69
N VAL A 150 16.15 -2.52 7.68
CA VAL A 150 16.16 -3.05 6.30
C VAL A 150 16.70 -4.48 6.26
N ARG A 151 17.82 -4.74 6.94
CA ARG A 151 18.38 -6.09 7.03
C ARG A 151 17.40 -7.06 7.70
N LEU A 152 16.86 -6.67 8.84
CA LEU A 152 15.86 -7.48 9.56
C LEU A 152 14.64 -7.79 8.69
N LEU A 153 14.15 -6.80 7.93
CA LEU A 153 12.96 -6.99 7.10
C LEU A 153 13.15 -7.95 5.93
N GLY A 154 14.35 -8.06 5.37
CA GLY A 154 14.64 -9.11 4.40
C GLY A 154 14.45 -10.51 5.00
N GLU A 155 14.90 -10.72 6.24
CA GLU A 155 14.67 -11.96 6.99
C GLU A 155 13.18 -12.16 7.28
N ILE A 156 12.49 -11.13 7.78
CA ILE A 156 11.05 -11.18 8.10
C ILE A 156 10.18 -11.48 6.88
N VAL A 157 10.48 -10.93 5.71
CA VAL A 157 9.77 -11.26 4.47
C VAL A 157 9.95 -12.74 4.12
N LYS A 158 11.17 -13.27 4.23
CA LYS A 158 11.43 -14.71 4.02
C LYS A 158 10.67 -15.58 5.01
N ASP A 159 10.72 -15.25 6.29
CA ASP A 159 10.04 -16.00 7.34
C ASP A 159 8.50 -15.92 7.17
N THR A 160 7.98 -14.78 6.74
CA THR A 160 6.55 -14.61 6.45
C THR A 160 6.12 -15.47 5.26
N ALA A 161 6.95 -15.51 4.20
CA ALA A 161 6.70 -16.37 3.05
C ALA A 161 6.65 -17.85 3.45
N GLU A 162 7.63 -18.31 4.24
CA GLU A 162 7.67 -19.69 4.74
C GLU A 162 6.49 -20.02 5.66
N ALA A 163 6.16 -19.11 6.59
CA ALA A 163 5.04 -19.28 7.52
C ALA A 163 3.66 -19.34 6.83
N THR A 164 3.56 -18.85 5.59
CA THR A 164 2.31 -18.83 4.81
C THR A 164 2.43 -19.58 3.47
N LYS A 165 3.41 -20.45 3.35
CA LYS A 165 3.68 -21.20 2.09
C LYS A 165 2.51 -22.01 1.56
N ASP A 166 1.71 -22.58 2.45
CA ASP A 166 0.51 -23.35 2.09
C ASP A 166 -0.60 -22.51 1.44
N LYS A 167 -0.47 -21.19 1.52
CA LYS A 167 -1.36 -20.19 0.88
C LYS A 167 -0.61 -19.36 -0.17
N GLY A 168 0.37 -19.92 -0.86
CA GLY A 168 1.16 -19.22 -1.89
C GLY A 168 1.99 -18.06 -1.36
N SER A 169 2.47 -18.14 -0.11
CA SER A 169 3.21 -17.08 0.59
C SER A 169 2.42 -15.75 0.72
N LEU A 170 1.10 -15.83 0.76
CA LEU A 170 0.17 -14.69 0.77
C LEU A 170 0.39 -13.72 1.95
N GLY A 171 0.98 -14.17 3.05
CA GLY A 171 1.33 -13.29 4.16
C GLY A 171 2.19 -12.09 3.73
N CYS A 172 3.06 -12.29 2.75
CA CYS A 172 3.88 -11.21 2.19
C CYS A 172 3.08 -10.16 1.41
N ALA A 173 1.92 -10.51 0.86
CA ALA A 173 1.01 -9.55 0.23
C ALA A 173 0.35 -8.61 1.24
N LYS A 174 0.35 -8.97 2.53
CA LYS A 174 -0.17 -8.18 3.64
C LYS A 174 0.92 -7.42 4.42
N LEU A 175 2.17 -7.50 3.98
CA LEU A 175 3.32 -6.81 4.58
C LEU A 175 3.90 -5.80 3.60
N VAL A 176 3.98 -4.55 4.02
CA VAL A 176 4.52 -3.45 3.21
C VAL A 176 5.68 -2.77 3.93
N VAL A 177 6.82 -2.64 3.27
CA VAL A 177 7.95 -1.86 3.79
C VAL A 177 7.92 -0.49 3.14
N LEU A 178 7.92 0.56 3.95
CA LEU A 178 7.71 1.94 3.51
C LEU A 178 8.93 2.83 3.76
N CYS A 179 9.09 3.83 2.91
CA CYS A 179 9.90 5.02 3.16
C CYS A 179 9.04 6.26 2.92
N ASN A 180 9.15 7.28 3.78
CA ASN A 180 8.27 8.46 3.78
C ASN A 180 6.78 8.09 3.82
N ALA A 181 6.38 7.15 4.68
CA ALA A 181 4.98 6.76 4.83
C ALA A 181 4.10 7.97 5.18
N PRO A 182 2.96 8.18 4.52
CA PRO A 182 2.00 9.20 4.92
C PRO A 182 1.26 8.76 6.19
N ASP A 183 0.83 9.72 7.00
CA ASP A 183 0.05 9.45 8.21
C ASP A 183 -1.39 9.01 7.87
N ASP A 184 -1.91 9.49 6.76
CA ASP A 184 -3.24 9.18 6.23
C ASP A 184 -3.12 8.37 4.92
N ASN A 185 -3.46 7.11 4.98
CA ASN A 185 -3.40 6.21 3.82
C ASN A 185 -4.61 5.26 3.82
N PRO A 186 -5.71 5.61 3.13
CA PRO A 186 -6.91 4.76 3.12
C PRO A 186 -6.84 3.58 2.14
N PHE A 187 -5.83 3.55 1.26
CA PHE A 187 -5.65 2.46 0.30
C PHE A 187 -4.86 1.31 0.90
N MET A 188 -3.95 0.80 0.35
CA MET A 188 -2.90 -0.18 0.56
C MET A 188 -2.96 -1.03 1.84
N ALA A 189 -2.36 -2.22 1.80
CA ALA A 189 -2.16 -3.07 2.98
C ALA A 189 -1.30 -2.39 4.07
N GLY A 190 -0.45 -1.44 3.70
CA GLY A 190 0.42 -0.70 4.62
C GLY A 190 -0.24 0.45 5.38
N ALA A 191 -1.56 0.60 5.33
CA ALA A 191 -2.27 1.69 6.00
C ALA A 191 -2.10 1.65 7.53
N PHE A 192 -1.99 2.83 8.14
CA PHE A 192 -2.11 3.04 9.58
C PHE A 192 -2.67 4.43 9.88
N HIS A 193 -3.17 4.62 11.09
CA HIS A 193 -3.68 5.91 11.57
C HIS A 193 -2.56 6.70 12.22
N GLY A 194 -2.33 7.92 11.78
CA GLY A 194 -1.25 8.77 12.28
C GLY A 194 -1.44 9.17 13.74
N VAL A 195 -0.32 9.33 14.46
CA VAL A 195 -0.35 9.66 15.90
C VAL A 195 -0.90 11.04 16.21
N SER A 196 -0.89 11.94 15.24
CA SER A 196 -1.42 13.33 15.37
C SER A 196 -2.85 13.47 14.85
N GLU A 197 -3.46 12.39 14.38
CA GLU A 197 -4.82 12.37 13.89
C GLU A 197 -5.86 12.38 15.04
N ALA A 198 -7.12 12.71 14.71
CA ALA A 198 -8.23 12.67 15.63
C ALA A 198 -8.54 11.24 16.11
N ASP A 199 -9.37 11.09 17.14
CA ASP A 199 -9.78 9.80 17.70
C ASP A 199 -10.37 8.84 16.68
N ALA A 200 -11.15 9.36 15.74
CA ALA A 200 -11.64 8.64 14.57
C ALA A 200 -11.75 9.57 13.38
N VAL A 201 -11.42 9.08 12.19
CA VAL A 201 -11.49 9.81 10.93
C VAL A 201 -12.01 8.86 9.86
N VAL A 202 -12.83 9.32 8.93
CA VAL A 202 -13.21 8.56 7.75
C VAL A 202 -12.54 9.13 6.52
N SER A 203 -11.84 8.30 5.78
CA SER A 203 -11.17 8.62 4.51
C SER A 203 -11.69 7.72 3.39
N VAL A 204 -11.60 8.20 2.16
CA VAL A 204 -12.09 7.48 0.98
C VAL A 204 -10.97 7.34 -0.04
N GLY A 205 -10.80 6.14 -0.55
CA GLY A 205 -9.95 5.88 -1.70
C GLY A 205 -10.80 5.69 -2.95
N VAL A 206 -10.50 6.43 -4.01
CA VAL A 206 -11.16 6.30 -5.31
C VAL A 206 -10.16 5.84 -6.37
N SER A 207 -10.67 5.06 -7.32
CA SER A 207 -9.86 4.53 -8.41
C SER A 207 -10.65 4.57 -9.72
N GLY A 208 -9.97 4.44 -10.84
CA GLY A 208 -10.61 4.43 -12.13
C GLY A 208 -9.62 4.40 -13.30
N PRO A 209 -8.68 3.43 -13.35
CA PRO A 209 -7.83 3.26 -14.53
C PRO A 209 -8.68 3.06 -15.78
N GLY A 210 -9.74 2.27 -15.71
CA GLY A 210 -10.65 2.04 -16.83
C GLY A 210 -11.35 3.30 -17.33
N VAL A 211 -11.71 4.23 -16.44
CA VAL A 211 -12.31 5.52 -16.80
C VAL A 211 -11.30 6.38 -17.56
N VAL A 212 -10.06 6.45 -17.07
CA VAL A 212 -8.97 7.19 -17.73
C VAL A 212 -8.64 6.57 -19.07
N LYS A 213 -8.53 5.24 -19.13
CA LYS A 213 -8.32 4.50 -20.38
C LYS A 213 -9.38 4.84 -21.42
N TYR A 214 -10.65 4.72 -21.08
CA TYR A 214 -11.76 5.04 -21.98
C TYR A 214 -11.69 6.49 -22.50
N ALA A 215 -11.40 7.44 -21.61
CA ALA A 215 -11.26 8.84 -21.99
C ALA A 215 -10.10 9.06 -22.98
N LEU A 216 -8.98 8.37 -22.78
CA LEU A 216 -7.81 8.47 -23.68
C LEU A 216 -8.03 7.79 -25.03
N GLU A 217 -8.82 6.73 -25.11
CA GLU A 217 -9.22 6.10 -26.37
C GLU A 217 -9.92 7.09 -27.32
N GLN A 218 -10.68 8.05 -26.77
CA GLN A 218 -11.39 9.08 -27.55
C GLN A 218 -10.47 10.15 -28.14
N VAL A 219 -9.24 10.26 -27.65
CA VAL A 219 -8.24 11.25 -28.07
C VAL A 219 -6.95 10.58 -28.55
N LYS A 220 -7.05 9.35 -29.03
CA LYS A 220 -5.91 8.58 -29.55
C LYS A 220 -5.25 9.31 -30.73
N GLY A 221 -3.93 9.50 -30.64
CA GLY A 221 -3.16 10.19 -31.69
C GLY A 221 -3.13 11.73 -31.57
N GLU A 222 -3.83 12.29 -30.58
CA GLU A 222 -3.77 13.72 -30.29
C GLU A 222 -2.46 14.13 -29.60
N SER A 223 -2.24 15.43 -29.45
CA SER A 223 -1.02 15.97 -28.80
C SER A 223 -0.96 15.69 -27.32
N PHE A 224 0.23 15.82 -26.73
CA PHE A 224 0.40 15.67 -25.27
C PHE A 224 -0.45 16.68 -24.48
N GLU A 225 -0.69 17.88 -25.00
CA GLU A 225 -1.55 18.87 -24.34
C GLU A 225 -2.99 18.35 -24.22
N VAL A 226 -3.52 17.74 -25.28
CA VAL A 226 -4.86 17.14 -25.28
C VAL A 226 -4.92 15.95 -24.33
N LEU A 227 -3.91 15.08 -24.34
CA LEU A 227 -3.81 13.95 -23.42
C LEU A 227 -3.79 14.42 -21.95
N CYS A 228 -2.93 15.40 -21.64
CA CYS A 228 -2.82 15.97 -20.28
C CYS A 228 -4.15 16.55 -19.80
N GLU A 229 -4.81 17.34 -20.63
CA GLU A 229 -6.10 17.94 -20.26
C GLU A 229 -7.18 16.87 -20.06
N THR A 230 -7.20 15.83 -20.89
CA THR A 230 -8.15 14.71 -20.78
C THR A 230 -7.95 13.94 -19.47
N ILE A 231 -6.71 13.59 -19.10
CA ILE A 231 -6.40 12.91 -17.85
C ILE A 231 -6.83 13.77 -16.66
N LYS A 232 -6.44 15.04 -16.66
CA LYS A 232 -6.74 15.98 -15.58
C LYS A 232 -8.24 16.15 -15.36
N ARG A 233 -9.02 16.32 -16.42
CA ARG A 233 -10.49 16.44 -16.34
C ARG A 233 -11.14 15.16 -15.85
N THR A 234 -10.65 14.01 -16.25
CA THR A 234 -11.14 12.70 -15.80
C THR A 234 -10.87 12.51 -14.31
N ALA A 235 -9.63 12.77 -13.88
CA ALA A 235 -9.24 12.72 -12.46
C ALA A 235 -10.06 13.67 -11.59
N PHE A 236 -10.36 14.89 -12.09
CA PHE A 236 -11.26 15.83 -11.43
C PHE A 236 -12.65 15.22 -11.17
N LYS A 237 -13.26 14.61 -12.20
CA LYS A 237 -14.59 13.99 -12.06
C LYS A 237 -14.59 12.86 -11.04
N ILE A 238 -13.60 11.97 -11.11
CA ILE A 238 -13.44 10.84 -10.17
C ILE A 238 -13.34 11.34 -8.72
N THR A 239 -12.50 12.36 -8.50
CA THR A 239 -12.30 12.95 -7.17
C THR A 239 -13.57 13.58 -6.61
N ARG A 240 -14.37 14.25 -7.45
CA ARG A 240 -15.64 14.87 -7.03
C ARG A 240 -16.64 13.83 -6.55
N VAL A 241 -16.73 12.67 -7.19
CA VAL A 241 -17.59 11.57 -6.74
C VAL A 241 -17.08 11.02 -5.40
N GLY A 242 -15.77 10.82 -5.25
CA GLY A 242 -15.16 10.41 -3.98
C GLY A 242 -15.48 11.37 -2.84
N GLN A 243 -15.42 12.68 -3.09
CA GLN A 243 -15.77 13.68 -2.08
C GLN A 243 -17.24 13.62 -1.66
N LEU A 244 -18.14 13.34 -2.60
CA LEU A 244 -19.56 13.17 -2.29
C LEU A 244 -19.76 11.99 -1.34
N VAL A 245 -19.17 10.84 -1.65
CA VAL A 245 -19.22 9.64 -0.82
C VAL A 245 -18.58 9.88 0.55
N ALA A 246 -17.41 10.53 0.60
CA ALA A 246 -16.68 10.79 1.83
C ALA A 246 -17.48 11.71 2.80
N LYS A 247 -18.07 12.77 2.29
CA LYS A 247 -18.93 13.68 3.08
C LYS A 247 -20.15 12.96 3.65
N GLU A 248 -20.80 12.14 2.84
CA GLU A 248 -21.97 11.38 3.29
C GLU A 248 -21.59 10.30 4.31
N ALA A 249 -20.48 9.60 4.12
CA ALA A 249 -19.96 8.65 5.09
C ALA A 249 -19.63 9.32 6.42
N SER A 250 -18.93 10.46 6.39
CA SER A 250 -18.62 11.29 7.56
C SER A 250 -19.88 11.69 8.34
N ARG A 251 -20.89 12.16 7.62
CA ARG A 251 -22.18 12.57 8.21
C ARG A 251 -22.91 11.39 8.89
N ARG A 252 -23.00 10.24 8.21
CA ARG A 252 -23.72 9.05 8.74
C ARG A 252 -22.99 8.40 9.91
N LEU A 253 -21.67 8.35 9.85
CA LEU A 253 -20.84 7.76 10.89
C LEU A 253 -20.58 8.72 12.06
N ASN A 254 -20.90 10.02 11.89
CA ASN A 254 -20.64 11.09 12.85
C ASN A 254 -19.16 11.14 13.27
N VAL A 255 -18.25 11.05 12.28
CA VAL A 255 -16.81 11.20 12.46
C VAL A 255 -16.27 12.21 11.45
N PRO A 256 -15.17 12.93 11.75
CA PRO A 256 -14.55 13.86 10.81
C PRO A 256 -14.21 13.21 9.48
N PHE A 257 -14.32 13.99 8.41
CA PHE A 257 -13.80 13.61 7.10
C PHE A 257 -12.29 13.91 7.05
N GLY A 258 -11.49 12.91 6.73
CA GLY A 258 -10.05 13.00 6.57
C GLY A 258 -9.66 13.38 5.14
N ILE A 259 -9.27 12.39 4.34
CA ILE A 259 -8.81 12.64 2.98
C ILE A 259 -9.58 11.85 1.91
N ILE A 260 -9.37 12.28 0.66
CA ILE A 260 -9.62 11.49 -0.55
C ILE A 260 -8.26 11.10 -1.13
N ASP A 261 -8.02 9.81 -1.21
CA ASP A 261 -6.90 9.27 -1.97
C ASP A 261 -7.38 8.95 -3.39
N LEU A 262 -6.89 9.71 -4.36
CA LEU A 262 -7.12 9.46 -5.78
C LEU A 262 -5.96 8.66 -6.33
N SER A 263 -6.07 7.34 -6.29
CA SER A 263 -5.05 6.45 -6.83
C SER A 263 -5.62 5.64 -7.98
N LEU A 264 -4.97 5.71 -9.14
CA LEU A 264 -5.24 4.79 -10.23
C LEU A 264 -4.64 3.42 -9.84
N ALA A 265 -5.40 2.68 -9.04
CA ALA A 265 -5.07 1.33 -8.60
C ALA A 265 -5.81 0.33 -9.48
N PRO A 266 -5.11 -0.43 -10.33
CA PRO A 266 -5.74 -1.37 -11.26
C PRO A 266 -6.38 -2.54 -10.52
N THR A 267 -7.16 -3.32 -11.27
CA THR A 267 -7.65 -4.62 -10.87
C THR A 267 -7.31 -5.65 -11.95
N PRO A 268 -7.39 -6.96 -11.66
CA PRO A 268 -7.21 -8.00 -12.68
C PRO A 268 -8.26 -7.98 -13.79
N ALA A 269 -9.30 -7.16 -13.67
CA ALA A 269 -10.34 -7.04 -14.69
C ALA A 269 -9.80 -6.45 -16.00
N ILE A 270 -10.19 -7.05 -17.12
CA ILE A 270 -9.81 -6.56 -18.44
C ILE A 270 -10.28 -5.11 -18.62
N GLY A 271 -9.36 -4.25 -19.02
CA GLY A 271 -9.65 -2.82 -19.25
C GLY A 271 -9.43 -1.91 -18.05
N ASP A 272 -9.11 -2.46 -16.87
CA ASP A 272 -8.77 -1.70 -15.65
C ASP A 272 -7.26 -1.80 -15.36
N SER A 273 -6.44 -1.30 -16.29
CA SER A 273 -4.98 -1.45 -16.30
C SER A 273 -4.28 -0.10 -16.46
N VAL A 274 -3.28 0.17 -15.61
CA VAL A 274 -2.39 1.32 -15.76
C VAL A 274 -1.42 1.10 -16.92
N ALA A 275 -0.96 -0.13 -17.15
CA ALA A 275 -0.13 -0.45 -18.31
C ALA A 275 -0.84 -0.13 -19.62
N ASP A 276 -2.13 -0.47 -19.74
CA ASP A 276 -2.92 -0.13 -20.93
C ASP A 276 -2.99 1.40 -21.16
N ILE A 277 -3.08 2.20 -20.10
CA ILE A 277 -3.03 3.67 -20.19
C ILE A 277 -1.68 4.11 -20.75
N LEU A 278 -0.57 3.57 -20.28
CA LEU A 278 0.77 3.89 -20.77
C LEU A 278 0.93 3.52 -22.24
N GLU A 279 0.38 2.39 -22.67
CA GLU A 279 0.37 1.96 -24.07
C GLU A 279 -0.49 2.89 -24.95
N LEU A 280 -1.62 3.37 -24.45
CA LEU A 280 -2.44 4.38 -25.15
C LEU A 280 -1.74 5.75 -25.30
N ILE A 281 -0.86 6.10 -24.38
CA ILE A 281 -0.02 7.31 -24.48
C ILE A 281 0.97 7.21 -25.67
N GLY A 282 1.21 6.00 -26.18
CA GLY A 282 2.02 5.79 -27.38
C GLY A 282 3.14 4.77 -27.25
N LEU A 283 3.13 3.96 -26.20
CA LEU A 283 4.10 2.88 -26.04
C LEU A 283 3.58 1.59 -26.67
N GLU A 284 4.44 0.86 -27.35
CA GLU A 284 4.10 -0.48 -27.87
C GLU A 284 3.79 -1.47 -26.74
N ARG A 285 4.57 -1.37 -25.65
CA ARG A 285 4.42 -2.17 -24.45
C ARG A 285 4.90 -1.37 -23.23
N ALA A 286 4.21 -1.49 -22.10
CA ALA A 286 4.71 -0.98 -20.83
C ALA A 286 6.07 -1.60 -20.52
N GLY A 287 7.06 -0.79 -20.19
CA GLY A 287 8.47 -1.19 -20.06
C GLY A 287 9.38 -0.72 -21.20
N ALA A 288 8.82 -0.39 -22.37
CA ALA A 288 9.58 0.20 -23.46
C ALA A 288 10.24 1.54 -23.07
N PRO A 289 11.32 1.98 -23.77
CA PRO A 289 11.84 3.34 -23.61
C PRO A 289 10.73 4.38 -23.71
N GLY A 290 10.66 5.32 -22.77
CA GLY A 290 9.58 6.30 -22.66
C GLY A 290 8.56 5.97 -21.56
N THR A 291 8.49 4.74 -21.05
CA THR A 291 7.51 4.34 -20.01
C THR A 291 7.61 5.20 -18.76
N THR A 292 8.81 5.48 -18.24
CA THR A 292 9.01 6.33 -17.07
C THR A 292 8.51 7.76 -17.31
N ALA A 293 8.74 8.31 -18.50
CA ALA A 293 8.24 9.65 -18.88
C ALA A 293 6.71 9.68 -19.00
N ALA A 294 6.11 8.67 -19.64
CA ALA A 294 4.65 8.53 -19.75
C ALA A 294 3.99 8.40 -18.36
N LEU A 295 4.60 7.61 -17.47
CA LEU A 295 4.12 7.45 -16.09
C LEU A 295 4.26 8.75 -15.28
N ALA A 296 5.33 9.52 -15.46
CA ALA A 296 5.49 10.83 -14.85
C ALA A 296 4.38 11.80 -15.28
N LEU A 297 4.08 11.83 -16.59
CA LEU A 297 2.97 12.61 -17.13
C LEU A 297 1.64 12.18 -16.51
N LEU A 298 1.35 10.89 -16.53
CA LEU A 298 0.10 10.34 -15.98
C LEU A 298 -0.07 10.70 -14.50
N ASN A 299 0.97 10.44 -13.70
CA ASN A 299 0.95 10.68 -12.25
C ASN A 299 0.73 12.17 -11.92
N ASP A 300 1.41 13.08 -12.63
CA ASP A 300 1.28 14.52 -12.45
C ASP A 300 -0.13 15.04 -12.82
N GLN A 301 -0.69 14.60 -13.95
CA GLN A 301 -2.01 15.04 -14.36
C GLN A 301 -3.13 14.50 -13.48
N VAL A 302 -3.00 13.28 -12.97
CA VAL A 302 -3.93 12.71 -11.98
C VAL A 302 -3.93 13.56 -10.71
N LYS A 303 -2.76 13.89 -10.17
CA LYS A 303 -2.63 14.75 -8.98
C LYS A 303 -3.20 16.14 -9.21
N LYS A 304 -2.92 16.77 -10.34
CA LYS A 304 -3.47 18.08 -10.69
C LYS A 304 -5.00 18.07 -10.76
N GLY A 305 -5.59 17.06 -11.38
CA GLY A 305 -7.04 16.91 -11.43
C GLY A 305 -7.66 16.72 -10.03
N GLY A 306 -7.03 15.92 -9.19
CA GLY A 306 -7.45 15.69 -7.83
C GLY A 306 -7.45 16.97 -6.97
N ILE A 307 -6.32 17.69 -6.94
CA ILE A 307 -6.18 18.94 -6.17
C ILE A 307 -7.17 20.01 -6.64
N MET A 308 -7.44 20.10 -7.93
CA MET A 308 -8.45 21.04 -8.46
C MET A 308 -9.88 20.68 -8.04
N ALA A 309 -10.15 19.40 -7.78
CA ALA A 309 -11.48 18.92 -7.41
C ALA A 309 -11.77 19.03 -5.90
N SER A 310 -10.75 18.91 -5.05
CA SER A 310 -10.91 18.85 -3.59
C SER A 310 -9.66 19.32 -2.87
N SER A 311 -9.83 20.06 -1.79
CA SER A 311 -8.75 20.39 -0.83
C SER A 311 -8.40 19.25 0.12
N TYR A 312 -9.10 18.13 0.05
CA TYR A 312 -8.92 16.95 0.90
C TYR A 312 -8.11 15.84 0.23
N VAL A 313 -7.47 16.10 -0.89
CA VAL A 313 -6.63 15.10 -1.56
C VAL A 313 -5.37 14.83 -0.76
N GLY A 314 -5.07 13.58 -0.51
CA GLY A 314 -3.93 13.13 0.28
C GLY A 314 -3.57 11.66 0.02
N GLY A 315 -2.87 11.06 0.98
CA GLY A 315 -2.46 9.66 0.92
C GLY A 315 -1.45 9.37 -0.18
N LEU A 316 -1.69 8.32 -0.95
CA LEU A 316 -0.83 7.85 -2.03
C LEU A 316 -1.32 8.26 -3.42
N SER A 317 -2.10 9.35 -3.52
CA SER A 317 -2.72 9.80 -4.78
C SER A 317 -1.75 9.79 -5.96
N GLY A 318 -2.21 9.26 -7.10
CA GLY A 318 -1.46 9.16 -8.35
C GLY A 318 -1.65 7.82 -9.06
N ALA A 319 -0.65 7.34 -9.77
CA ALA A 319 -0.69 6.09 -10.51
C ALA A 319 0.07 4.98 -9.77
N PHE A 320 -0.59 3.83 -9.55
CA PHE A 320 -0.02 2.61 -9.01
C PHE A 320 0.48 1.70 -10.13
N ILE A 321 1.51 0.93 -9.85
CA ILE A 321 2.10 -0.03 -10.80
C ILE A 321 2.26 -1.44 -10.19
N PRO A 322 1.24 -2.00 -9.52
CA PRO A 322 1.32 -3.37 -9.01
C PRO A 322 1.38 -4.35 -10.18
N VAL A 323 2.15 -5.43 -10.03
CA VAL A 323 2.26 -6.42 -11.10
C VAL A 323 1.07 -7.37 -11.10
N SER A 324 0.73 -8.00 -9.98
CA SER A 324 -0.31 -9.03 -9.96
C SER A 324 -1.74 -8.51 -10.12
N GLU A 325 -1.96 -7.24 -9.82
CA GLU A 325 -3.27 -6.61 -9.87
C GLU A 325 -3.56 -5.93 -11.22
N ASP A 326 -2.62 -5.99 -12.18
CA ASP A 326 -2.70 -5.30 -13.48
C ASP A 326 -2.40 -6.27 -14.63
N GLN A 327 -3.42 -6.64 -15.39
CA GLN A 327 -3.25 -7.57 -16.51
C GLN A 327 -2.23 -7.08 -17.56
N GLY A 328 -2.17 -5.79 -17.81
CA GLY A 328 -1.19 -5.21 -18.73
C GLY A 328 0.24 -5.28 -18.20
N MET A 329 0.44 -5.07 -16.89
CA MET A 329 1.76 -5.27 -16.24
C MET A 329 2.19 -6.73 -16.29
N ILE A 330 1.29 -7.67 -16.01
CA ILE A 330 1.55 -9.12 -16.13
C ILE A 330 2.01 -9.45 -17.55
N ASN A 331 1.26 -9.01 -18.55
CA ASN A 331 1.59 -9.24 -19.97
C ASN A 331 2.95 -8.64 -20.34
N ALA A 332 3.30 -7.49 -19.79
CA ALA A 332 4.58 -6.82 -20.05
C ALA A 332 5.76 -7.58 -19.39
N VAL A 333 5.57 -8.14 -18.20
CA VAL A 333 6.56 -9.02 -17.56
C VAL A 333 6.75 -10.29 -18.35
N GLU A 334 5.68 -10.97 -18.76
CA GLU A 334 5.73 -12.20 -19.55
C GLU A 334 6.38 -12.00 -20.91
N ALA A 335 6.19 -10.83 -21.53
CA ALA A 335 6.84 -10.43 -22.76
C ALA A 335 8.33 -10.04 -22.59
N GLY A 336 8.83 -9.98 -21.35
CA GLY A 336 10.20 -9.54 -21.04
C GLY A 336 10.42 -8.03 -21.16
N ALA A 337 9.37 -7.23 -21.27
CA ALA A 337 9.46 -5.78 -21.37
C ALA A 337 9.65 -5.10 -20.00
N LEU A 338 9.15 -5.71 -18.91
CA LEU A 338 9.32 -5.24 -17.54
C LEU A 338 10.23 -6.16 -16.74
N THR A 339 11.24 -5.58 -16.10
CA THR A 339 12.12 -6.21 -15.10
C THR A 339 11.96 -5.47 -13.78
N ILE A 340 12.53 -6.02 -12.69
CA ILE A 340 12.52 -5.33 -11.39
C ILE A 340 13.25 -3.99 -11.50
N GLU A 341 14.40 -3.94 -12.18
CA GLU A 341 15.18 -2.71 -12.36
C GLU A 341 14.42 -1.65 -13.17
N LYS A 342 13.61 -2.08 -14.16
CA LYS A 342 12.75 -1.16 -14.90
C LYS A 342 11.61 -0.64 -14.02
N LEU A 343 11.02 -1.49 -13.20
CA LEU A 343 10.01 -1.08 -12.21
C LEU A 343 10.59 -0.11 -11.18
N GLU A 344 11.80 -0.35 -10.66
CA GLU A 344 12.50 0.58 -9.76
C GLU A 344 12.67 1.96 -10.41
N ALA A 345 13.09 2.04 -11.67
CA ALA A 345 13.14 3.31 -12.40
C ALA A 345 11.77 3.99 -12.50
N MET A 346 10.70 3.22 -12.72
CA MET A 346 9.33 3.74 -12.76
C MET A 346 8.85 4.21 -11.38
N THR A 347 9.31 3.61 -10.29
CA THR A 347 8.94 4.03 -8.93
C THR A 347 9.49 5.40 -8.55
N CYS A 348 10.46 5.94 -9.27
CA CYS A 348 10.86 7.34 -9.12
C CYS A 348 9.71 8.31 -9.39
N VAL A 349 8.73 7.95 -10.20
CA VAL A 349 7.65 8.81 -10.69
C VAL A 349 6.24 8.26 -10.49
N CYS A 350 6.07 7.07 -9.95
CA CYS A 350 4.76 6.55 -9.55
C CYS A 350 4.34 7.07 -8.17
N SER A 351 3.15 6.71 -7.72
CA SER A 351 2.65 7.15 -6.41
C SER A 351 3.07 6.26 -5.24
N VAL A 352 3.49 5.03 -5.48
CA VAL A 352 3.80 4.06 -4.42
C VAL A 352 5.23 3.54 -4.51
N GLY A 353 5.47 2.46 -5.20
CA GLY A 353 6.76 1.75 -5.25
C GLY A 353 6.62 0.40 -5.95
N LEU A 354 7.51 -0.52 -5.62
CA LEU A 354 7.40 -1.91 -6.04
C LEU A 354 6.22 -2.58 -5.32
N ASP A 355 5.23 -2.98 -6.08
CA ASP A 355 3.98 -3.48 -5.52
C ASP A 355 3.58 -4.82 -6.13
N MET A 356 3.23 -5.77 -5.26
CA MET A 356 2.80 -7.13 -5.64
C MET A 356 3.77 -7.82 -6.59
N ILE A 357 5.05 -7.82 -6.23
CA ILE A 357 6.13 -8.43 -7.02
C ILE A 357 6.39 -9.84 -6.52
N ALA A 358 6.04 -10.84 -7.30
CA ALA A 358 6.35 -12.24 -7.01
C ALA A 358 7.75 -12.59 -7.53
N ILE A 359 8.57 -13.20 -6.67
CA ILE A 359 9.94 -13.59 -6.96
C ILE A 359 10.19 -15.05 -6.54
N PRO A 360 11.30 -15.71 -7.01
CA PRO A 360 11.63 -17.05 -6.59
C PRO A 360 11.72 -17.19 -5.06
N GLY A 361 11.14 -18.26 -4.52
CA GLY A 361 11.10 -18.51 -3.09
C GLY A 361 12.46 -18.74 -2.45
N ASP A 362 13.48 -19.12 -3.22
CA ASP A 362 14.87 -19.31 -2.79
C ASP A 362 15.72 -18.02 -2.80
N THR A 363 15.14 -16.89 -3.22
CA THR A 363 15.83 -15.59 -3.20
C THR A 363 16.40 -15.30 -1.81
N PRO A 364 17.71 -14.95 -1.68
CA PRO A 364 18.32 -14.68 -0.38
C PRO A 364 17.66 -13.47 0.32
N ALA A 365 17.56 -13.54 1.65
CA ALA A 365 17.03 -12.43 2.46
C ALA A 365 17.80 -11.13 2.25
N THR A 366 19.13 -11.20 2.07
CA THR A 366 19.97 -10.03 1.79
C THR A 366 19.65 -9.38 0.44
N THR A 367 19.26 -10.15 -0.56
CA THR A 367 18.80 -9.62 -1.86
C THR A 367 17.49 -8.85 -1.70
N ILE A 368 16.55 -9.40 -0.93
CA ILE A 368 15.30 -8.69 -0.59
C ILE A 368 15.59 -7.41 0.17
N SER A 369 16.51 -7.44 1.14
CA SER A 369 16.96 -6.23 1.85
C SER A 369 17.59 -5.20 0.91
N GLY A 370 18.34 -5.65 -0.10
CA GLY A 370 18.91 -4.77 -1.13
C GLY A 370 17.83 -4.03 -1.92
N ILE A 371 16.80 -4.74 -2.38
CA ILE A 371 15.65 -4.17 -3.09
C ILE A 371 14.90 -3.16 -2.19
N ILE A 372 14.71 -3.49 -0.92
CA ILE A 372 14.10 -2.56 0.07
C ILE A 372 14.97 -1.29 0.22
N ALA A 373 16.29 -1.44 0.27
CA ALA A 373 17.21 -0.31 0.38
C ALA A 373 17.16 0.60 -0.86
N ASP A 374 17.10 0.04 -2.06
CA ASP A 374 17.01 0.78 -3.31
C ASP A 374 15.70 1.58 -3.39
N GLU A 375 14.57 0.97 -3.08
CA GLU A 375 13.28 1.67 -3.03
C GLU A 375 13.25 2.76 -1.93
N ALA A 376 13.82 2.49 -0.76
CA ALA A 376 13.94 3.49 0.30
C ALA A 376 14.82 4.66 -0.14
N ALA A 377 15.90 4.41 -0.88
CA ALA A 377 16.77 5.46 -1.43
C ALA A 377 16.04 6.32 -2.48
N ILE A 378 15.27 5.69 -3.37
CA ILE A 378 14.43 6.39 -4.35
C ILE A 378 13.43 7.30 -3.64
N GLY A 379 12.73 6.81 -2.63
CA GLY A 379 11.78 7.60 -1.83
C GLY A 379 12.45 8.75 -1.10
N MET A 380 13.56 8.47 -0.42
CA MET A 380 14.31 9.44 0.36
C MET A 380 14.82 10.60 -0.50
N VAL A 381 15.44 10.31 -1.64
CA VAL A 381 16.04 11.33 -2.52
C VAL A 381 14.98 12.14 -3.25
N ASN A 382 13.90 11.50 -3.71
CA ASN A 382 12.82 12.15 -4.45
C ASN A 382 11.74 12.77 -3.55
N GLN A 383 11.87 12.72 -2.23
CA GLN A 383 10.88 13.27 -1.28
C GLN A 383 9.47 12.73 -1.51
N LYS A 384 9.37 11.46 -1.84
CA LYS A 384 8.10 10.77 -2.09
C LYS A 384 7.98 9.51 -1.24
N THR A 385 6.77 9.07 -1.01
CA THR A 385 6.54 7.74 -0.44
C THR A 385 6.96 6.67 -1.44
N THR A 386 7.74 5.70 -0.96
CA THR A 386 7.97 4.44 -1.66
C THR A 386 7.59 3.28 -0.76
N ALA A 387 7.18 2.18 -1.39
CA ALA A 387 6.77 0.96 -0.72
C ALA A 387 7.37 -0.26 -1.44
N VAL A 388 7.61 -1.32 -0.67
CA VAL A 388 7.96 -2.63 -1.20
C VAL A 388 6.98 -3.65 -0.65
N ARG A 389 6.23 -4.27 -1.56
CA ARG A 389 5.37 -5.43 -1.31
C ARG A 389 5.84 -6.54 -2.24
N ILE A 390 6.84 -7.28 -1.74
CA ILE A 390 7.54 -8.33 -2.47
C ILE A 390 7.23 -9.70 -1.87
N ILE A 391 7.02 -10.69 -2.72
CA ILE A 391 6.52 -12.01 -2.32
C ILE A 391 7.46 -13.08 -2.85
N PRO A 392 8.41 -13.57 -2.04
CA PRO A 392 9.22 -14.72 -2.39
C PRO A 392 8.36 -15.99 -2.24
N VAL A 393 7.86 -16.52 -3.35
CA VAL A 393 6.88 -17.61 -3.34
C VAL A 393 7.59 -18.95 -3.15
N VAL A 394 7.41 -19.54 -1.97
CA VAL A 394 8.11 -20.77 -1.58
C VAL A 394 7.82 -21.90 -2.57
N GLY A 395 8.88 -22.54 -3.08
CA GLY A 395 8.80 -23.66 -4.03
C GLY A 395 8.61 -23.25 -5.49
N MET A 396 8.42 -21.96 -5.80
CA MET A 396 8.29 -21.47 -7.17
C MET A 396 9.57 -20.84 -7.69
N LYS A 397 9.71 -20.83 -9.00
CA LYS A 397 10.87 -20.32 -9.75
C LYS A 397 10.41 -19.50 -10.96
N VAL A 398 11.35 -18.82 -11.59
CA VAL A 398 11.09 -18.08 -12.84
C VAL A 398 10.46 -19.00 -13.88
N GLY A 399 9.36 -18.54 -14.47
CA GLY A 399 8.52 -19.30 -15.42
C GLY A 399 7.27 -19.88 -14.79
N ASP A 400 7.18 -19.92 -13.46
CA ASP A 400 5.95 -20.29 -12.75
C ASP A 400 5.04 -19.05 -12.59
N THR A 401 3.78 -19.30 -12.25
CA THR A 401 2.77 -18.27 -11.96
C THR A 401 2.09 -18.59 -10.63
N VAL A 402 1.92 -17.59 -9.77
CA VAL A 402 1.18 -17.72 -8.52
C VAL A 402 -0.17 -17.01 -8.62
N ASP A 403 -1.21 -17.62 -8.09
CA ASP A 403 -2.55 -17.04 -7.98
C ASP A 403 -2.81 -16.63 -6.52
N PHE A 404 -3.03 -15.34 -6.28
CA PHE A 404 -3.38 -14.79 -4.98
C PHE A 404 -4.89 -14.67 -4.77
N GLY A 405 -5.66 -14.82 -5.83
CA GLY A 405 -7.12 -14.75 -5.83
C GLY A 405 -7.70 -13.33 -5.70
N GLY A 406 -8.98 -13.22 -6.06
CA GLY A 406 -9.77 -11.99 -5.91
C GLY A 406 -9.14 -10.76 -6.56
N LEU A 407 -9.09 -9.65 -5.83
CA LEU A 407 -8.52 -8.40 -6.31
C LEU A 407 -6.99 -8.41 -6.37
N LEU A 408 -6.32 -9.35 -5.70
CA LEU A 408 -4.86 -9.46 -5.72
C LEU A 408 -4.34 -10.11 -7.01
N GLY A 409 -5.22 -10.82 -7.74
CA GLY A 409 -4.93 -11.40 -9.03
C GLY A 409 -3.87 -12.50 -9.01
N TYR A 410 -3.11 -12.60 -10.09
CA TYR A 410 -2.03 -13.57 -10.23
C TYR A 410 -0.76 -12.88 -10.74
N ALA A 411 0.40 -13.48 -10.48
CA ALA A 411 1.67 -12.92 -10.90
C ALA A 411 2.61 -13.98 -11.50
N PRO A 412 3.31 -13.65 -12.60
CA PRO A 412 4.48 -14.41 -13.02
C PRO A 412 5.61 -14.23 -12.00
N ILE A 413 6.39 -15.29 -11.76
CA ILE A 413 7.57 -15.19 -10.91
C ILE A 413 8.69 -14.47 -11.68
N MET A 414 9.01 -13.26 -11.21
CA MET A 414 9.98 -12.39 -11.88
C MET A 414 11.43 -12.80 -11.54
N PRO A 415 12.35 -12.75 -12.51
CA PRO A 415 13.77 -12.97 -12.24
C PRO A 415 14.33 -11.87 -11.35
N VAL A 416 15.24 -12.24 -10.46
CA VAL A 416 15.98 -11.34 -9.57
C VAL A 416 17.45 -11.35 -9.98
N ASN A 417 18.13 -10.21 -9.83
CA ASN A 417 19.56 -10.12 -10.10
C ASN A 417 20.31 -11.13 -9.22
N LYS A 418 21.19 -11.91 -9.85
CA LYS A 418 21.93 -13.02 -9.21
C LYS A 418 23.15 -12.59 -8.40
N PHE A 419 23.59 -11.35 -8.55
CA PHE A 419 24.79 -10.87 -7.83
C PHE A 419 24.45 -10.50 -6.39
N SER A 420 25.34 -10.89 -5.47
CA SER A 420 25.13 -10.69 -4.04
C SER A 420 25.35 -9.23 -3.64
N CYS A 421 24.45 -8.72 -2.78
CA CYS A 421 24.62 -7.46 -2.05
C CYS A 421 24.83 -7.69 -0.54
N SER A 422 25.18 -8.90 -0.13
CA SER A 422 25.27 -9.26 1.30
C SER A 422 26.21 -8.37 2.09
N ASP A 423 27.40 -8.04 1.56
CA ASP A 423 28.36 -7.18 2.25
C ASP A 423 27.83 -5.74 2.43
N PHE A 424 27.08 -5.24 1.46
CA PHE A 424 26.42 -3.93 1.55
C PHE A 424 25.35 -3.93 2.66
N VAL A 425 24.46 -4.91 2.66
CA VAL A 425 23.36 -5.03 3.64
C VAL A 425 23.91 -5.25 5.06
N ASN A 426 24.96 -6.06 5.20
CA ASN A 426 25.56 -6.39 6.49
C ASN A 426 26.43 -5.27 7.08
N ARG A 427 26.64 -4.13 6.37
CA ARG A 427 27.23 -2.95 6.98
C ARG A 427 26.38 -2.36 8.08
N VAL A 428 25.06 -2.56 8.00
CA VAL A 428 24.05 -2.08 8.98
C VAL A 428 24.15 -0.59 9.29
N GLY A 429 23.56 -0.11 10.40
CA GLY A 429 23.60 1.29 10.78
C GLY A 429 22.65 2.14 9.93
N ARG A 430 23.09 3.28 9.46
CA ARG A 430 22.22 4.24 8.76
C ARG A 430 22.86 4.75 7.47
N ILE A 431 22.08 4.79 6.39
CA ILE A 431 22.36 5.67 5.26
C ILE A 431 21.84 7.06 5.62
N PRO A 432 22.70 8.08 5.68
CA PRO A 432 22.29 9.41 6.15
C PRO A 432 21.31 10.09 5.21
N ALA A 433 20.52 11.01 5.76
CA ALA A 433 19.59 11.83 4.99
C ALA A 433 20.35 12.64 3.92
N PRO A 434 19.75 12.85 2.74
CA PRO A 434 20.37 13.63 1.67
C PRO A 434 20.49 15.11 2.08
N ILE A 435 21.48 15.80 1.53
CA ILE A 435 21.80 17.17 1.93
C ILE A 435 20.63 18.16 1.80
N HIS A 436 19.75 17.94 0.83
CA HIS A 436 18.57 18.79 0.62
C HIS A 436 17.53 18.70 1.75
N SER A 437 17.60 17.68 2.62
CA SER A 437 16.72 17.58 3.79
C SER A 437 17.02 18.65 4.86
N PHE A 438 18.16 19.32 4.77
CA PHE A 438 18.56 20.39 5.68
C PHE A 438 18.17 21.80 5.20
N LYS A 439 17.39 21.90 4.15
CA LYS A 439 16.92 23.17 3.59
C LYS A 439 15.71 23.78 4.32
N ASN A 440 15.29 23.19 5.38
CA ASN A 440 14.16 23.67 6.20
C ASN A 440 14.65 24.63 7.28
#